data_9588fda0a228b38db94c9a94f79e94bc
#
_entry.id   9588fda0a228b38db94c9a94f79e94bc
#
_cell.length_a   1.000
_cell.length_b   1.000
_cell.length_c   1.000
_cell.angle_alpha   90.00
_cell.angle_beta   90.00
_cell.angle_gamma   90.00
#
_symmetry.space_group_name_H-M   'P 1'
#
loop_
_entity.id
_entity.type
_entity.pdbx_description
1 polymer ?
#
loop_
_entity_poly.entity_id
_entity_poly.type
_entity_poly.pdbx_seq_one_letter_code
_entity_poly.pdbx_strand_id
1 'polypeptide(L)'
;MIRALLALVLLAFALPATAGETPHIASKDGRHALIVDGKPFLMLGVQANNSSNYPAMLPLVWPMVERLHANTLEIPVAWEQLEPVEGKFDFSWVDTLVKQARAHDTRLVLLWFGTWKNGNGTYVPEWVKSDTARFPRARTASGATHHSLSPFGKNTLASDRRAFVALMTWLRDHDAANTVIMVQPENEAGAWTLGRDYRPEATALFEGRVPAALVTGLKRSPGTWRQVFGKTAETAFSAWYTGQYIDAIAAAGKAIKPLPMYCNAALSDPYNAEPDPTGVPAGGPNWPVIAIWKVAAPHVDLLAPDIYTRDWKQYLTYLDHYARPDNALMVPETGNALEHARFFWPALGRGAIGFSPFGLDGDDYSNYPLGAKTLDDATVDTFAANYRLFAPMAGAWAKIAFENPTWGVAKGPDAAAQSTVMGRWKVSALFEQWQFGEPEWTFLQRDPHPTKGQPVGGAVVAQIGPDEFLIAGTSTRMRFALVKPAAGEQSQYLRIEQGSFDGDGKWVFHHVWNGDQTDYGLNFTARPVMLRVRLQSWK
;
A
#
# COMPACT_ATOMS: atom_id res chain seq x y z
N MET A 1 48.27 51.86 22.15
CA MET A 1 47.88 50.43 22.29
C MET A 1 46.64 50.19 21.48
N ILE A 2 46.80 49.72 20.24
CA ILE A 2 45.71 49.44 19.30
C ILE A 2 45.46 47.93 19.32
N ARG A 3 44.26 47.50 19.78
CA ARG A 3 43.85 46.12 19.76
C ARG A 3 43.14 45.82 18.41
N ALA A 4 43.79 45.03 17.57
CA ALA A 4 43.19 44.48 16.36
C ALA A 4 42.28 43.31 16.72
N LEU A 5 40.98 43.41 16.38
CA LEU A 5 40.02 42.29 16.42
C LEU A 5 40.15 41.50 15.11
N LEU A 6 40.63 40.28 15.17
CA LEU A 6 40.56 39.33 14.09
C LEU A 6 39.13 38.70 14.07
N ALA A 7 38.35 39.02 13.05
CA ALA A 7 37.07 38.33 12.78
C ALA A 7 37.37 37.04 11.99
N LEU A 8 37.17 35.90 12.61
CA LEU A 8 37.23 34.58 11.96
C LEU A 8 35.93 34.35 11.19
N VAL A 9 35.97 34.43 9.86
CA VAL A 9 34.86 34.04 9.00
C VAL A 9 34.91 32.53 8.81
N LEU A 10 34.02 31.81 9.49
CA LEU A 10 33.77 30.39 9.26
C LEU A 10 33.00 30.22 7.94
N LEU A 11 33.71 29.90 6.87
CA LEU A 11 33.08 29.37 5.66
C LEU A 11 32.57 27.93 5.95
N ALA A 12 31.29 27.80 6.14
CA ALA A 12 30.63 26.48 6.13
C ALA A 12 30.65 25.95 4.67
N PHE A 13 31.59 25.07 4.36
CA PHE A 13 31.52 24.27 3.15
C PHE A 13 30.34 23.34 3.29
N ALA A 14 29.24 23.60 2.59
CA ALA A 14 28.20 22.62 2.33
C ALA A 14 28.83 21.47 1.53
N LEU A 15 29.09 20.34 2.16
CA LEU A 15 29.46 19.11 1.45
C LEU A 15 28.31 18.79 0.48
N PRO A 16 28.61 18.46 -0.79
CA PRO A 16 27.59 18.00 -1.70
C PRO A 16 26.95 16.76 -1.09
N ALA A 17 25.62 16.74 -0.95
CA ALA A 17 24.88 15.57 -0.54
C ALA A 17 25.25 14.44 -1.51
N THR A 18 25.86 13.38 -1.01
CA THR A 18 26.09 12.17 -1.80
C THR A 18 24.72 11.68 -2.26
N ALA A 19 24.56 11.50 -3.58
CA ALA A 19 23.33 10.94 -4.13
C ALA A 19 23.05 9.60 -3.42
N GLY A 20 21.90 9.49 -2.74
CA GLY A 20 21.48 8.27 -2.09
C GLY A 20 21.27 7.14 -3.12
N GLU A 21 21.40 5.89 -2.69
CA GLU A 21 21.03 4.76 -3.54
C GLU A 21 19.57 4.91 -3.98
N THR A 22 19.31 4.74 -5.29
CA THR A 22 17.95 4.86 -5.82
C THR A 22 17.03 3.82 -5.17
N PRO A 23 15.86 4.22 -4.65
CA PRO A 23 14.88 3.29 -4.11
C PRO A 23 14.52 2.19 -5.12
N HIS A 24 14.32 0.96 -4.63
CA HIS A 24 13.95 -0.17 -5.48
C HIS A 24 13.21 -1.26 -4.68
N ILE A 25 12.53 -2.17 -5.38
CA ILE A 25 11.92 -3.36 -4.77
C ILE A 25 12.91 -4.51 -4.83
N ALA A 26 13.28 -5.04 -3.66
CA ALA A 26 14.04 -6.26 -3.53
C ALA A 26 13.10 -7.46 -3.35
N SER A 27 13.46 -8.61 -3.93
CA SER A 27 12.69 -9.85 -3.82
C SER A 27 13.59 -11.03 -3.46
N LYS A 28 13.15 -11.86 -2.51
CA LYS A 28 13.86 -13.05 -2.07
C LYS A 28 12.87 -14.11 -1.56
N ASP A 29 12.92 -15.31 -2.10
CA ASP A 29 12.08 -16.43 -1.68
C ASP A 29 10.57 -16.11 -1.64
N GLY A 30 10.09 -15.31 -2.61
CA GLY A 30 8.69 -14.87 -2.70
C GLY A 30 8.31 -13.78 -1.69
N ARG A 31 9.25 -13.24 -0.93
CA ARG A 31 9.09 -12.08 -0.05
C ARG A 31 9.69 -10.84 -0.70
N HIS A 32 9.17 -9.68 -0.34
CA HIS A 32 9.54 -8.41 -0.94
C HIS A 32 9.88 -7.36 0.13
N ALA A 33 10.74 -6.42 -0.23
CA ALA A 33 11.01 -5.22 0.57
C ALA A 33 11.18 -4.01 -0.36
N LEU A 34 10.66 -2.86 0.06
CA LEU A 34 11.09 -1.59 -0.50
C LEU A 34 12.43 -1.23 0.14
N ILE A 35 13.44 -0.94 -0.69
CA ILE A 35 14.74 -0.47 -0.25
C ILE A 35 14.81 1.03 -0.45
N VAL A 36 15.11 1.76 0.61
CA VAL A 36 15.33 3.22 0.61
C VAL A 36 16.65 3.47 1.33
N ASP A 37 17.53 4.27 0.73
CA ASP A 37 18.87 4.55 1.27
C ASP A 37 19.67 3.25 1.60
N GLY A 38 19.51 2.22 0.76
CA GLY A 38 20.18 0.93 0.91
C GLY A 38 19.63 0.03 2.03
N LYS A 39 18.51 0.38 2.64
CA LYS A 39 17.91 -0.36 3.77
C LYS A 39 16.44 -0.71 3.50
N PRO A 40 15.95 -1.85 4.00
CA PRO A 40 14.53 -2.14 4.00
C PRO A 40 13.71 -1.04 4.70
N PHE A 41 12.62 -0.65 4.08
CA PHE A 41 11.76 0.44 4.52
C PHE A 41 10.29 -0.01 4.55
N LEU A 42 9.61 0.17 5.67
CA LEU A 42 8.18 0.00 5.78
C LEU A 42 7.51 1.37 5.65
N MET A 43 6.67 1.55 4.63
CA MET A 43 5.84 2.74 4.50
C MET A 43 4.70 2.69 5.53
N LEU A 44 4.79 3.53 6.54
CA LEU A 44 3.68 3.93 7.40
C LEU A 44 3.05 5.13 6.70
N GLY A 45 2.21 4.86 5.72
CA GLY A 45 1.74 5.84 4.77
C GLY A 45 0.48 6.55 5.24
N VAL A 46 0.23 7.70 4.65
CA VAL A 46 -1.07 8.38 4.63
C VAL A 46 -1.25 8.98 3.25
N GLN A 47 -2.43 8.77 2.66
CA GLN A 47 -2.75 9.38 1.38
C GLN A 47 -3.63 10.60 1.60
N ALA A 48 -3.19 11.73 1.04
CA ALA A 48 -3.97 12.96 1.07
C ALA A 48 -5.21 12.89 0.17
N ASN A 49 -6.24 13.66 0.48
CA ASN A 49 -7.37 13.87 -0.42
C ASN A 49 -6.91 14.41 -1.78
N ASN A 50 -7.67 14.08 -2.82
CA ASN A 50 -7.29 14.39 -4.20
C ASN A 50 -7.04 15.87 -4.45
N SER A 51 -7.75 16.76 -3.74
CA SER A 51 -7.64 18.21 -3.88
C SER A 51 -6.72 18.86 -2.83
N SER A 52 -6.05 18.08 -1.99
CA SER A 52 -5.05 18.58 -1.05
C SER A 52 -3.67 18.81 -1.68
N ASN A 53 -3.59 18.71 -3.00
CA ASN A 53 -2.37 18.86 -3.79
C ASN A 53 -2.02 20.31 -4.14
N TYR A 54 -2.19 21.22 -3.16
CA TYR A 54 -1.85 22.64 -3.30
C TYR A 54 -1.08 23.15 -2.07
N PRO A 55 -0.18 24.14 -2.23
CA PRO A 55 0.57 24.69 -1.11
C PRO A 55 -0.30 25.19 0.05
N ALA A 56 -1.51 25.70 -0.25
CA ALA A 56 -2.45 26.19 0.75
C ALA A 56 -3.02 25.09 1.66
N MET A 57 -2.98 23.84 1.24
CA MET A 57 -3.47 22.68 2.01
C MET A 57 -2.40 22.09 2.96
N LEU A 58 -1.12 22.29 2.65
CA LEU A 58 -0.04 21.69 3.43
C LEU A 58 -0.02 22.06 4.92
N PRO A 59 -0.47 23.24 5.37
CA PRO A 59 -0.65 23.55 6.78
C PRO A 59 -1.67 22.67 7.52
N LEU A 60 -2.59 22.01 6.82
CA LEU A 60 -3.52 21.01 7.37
C LEU A 60 -2.89 19.60 7.31
N VAL A 61 -2.19 19.30 6.21
CA VAL A 61 -1.64 17.97 5.93
C VAL A 61 -0.53 17.59 6.91
N TRP A 62 0.48 18.43 7.11
CA TRP A 62 1.64 18.08 7.91
C TRP A 62 1.32 17.77 9.38
N PRO A 63 0.48 18.55 10.10
CA PRO A 63 0.08 18.20 11.47
C PRO A 63 -0.59 16.83 11.57
N MET A 64 -1.33 16.40 10.52
CA MET A 64 -1.97 15.09 10.51
C MET A 64 -0.95 13.97 10.25
N VAL A 65 -0.01 14.17 9.32
CA VAL A 65 1.11 13.24 9.08
C VAL A 65 1.90 13.00 10.38
N GLU A 66 2.22 14.07 11.11
CA GLU A 66 2.91 14.00 12.40
C GLU A 66 2.09 13.30 13.47
N ARG A 67 0.80 13.64 13.60
CA ARG A 67 -0.12 13.02 14.55
C ARG A 67 -0.25 11.50 14.33
N LEU A 68 -0.30 11.09 13.07
CA LEU A 68 -0.36 9.68 12.69
C LEU A 68 0.95 8.94 12.92
N HIS A 69 2.07 9.63 13.15
CA HIS A 69 3.42 9.07 13.13
C HIS A 69 3.74 8.42 11.76
N ALA A 70 3.17 8.95 10.69
CA ALA A 70 3.45 8.48 9.33
C ALA A 70 4.86 8.91 8.91
N ASN A 71 5.54 8.06 8.15
CA ASN A 71 6.86 8.35 7.58
C ASN A 71 6.79 8.58 6.06
N THR A 72 5.61 8.43 5.49
CA THR A 72 5.39 8.54 4.04
C THR A 72 4.06 9.24 3.77
N LEU A 73 4.09 10.27 2.93
CA LEU A 73 2.91 10.95 2.41
C LEU A 73 2.71 10.58 0.94
N GLU A 74 1.54 10.03 0.62
CA GLU A 74 1.08 9.80 -0.76
C GLU A 74 0.22 10.99 -1.19
N ILE A 75 0.62 11.71 -2.24
CA ILE A 75 -0.02 12.98 -2.59
C ILE A 75 -0.01 13.21 -4.12
N PRO A 76 -1.11 13.75 -4.69
CA PRO A 76 -1.21 13.94 -6.13
C PRO A 76 -0.30 15.02 -6.70
N VAL A 77 0.19 14.74 -7.92
CA VAL A 77 0.69 15.70 -8.87
C VAL A 77 -0.17 15.60 -10.11
N ALA A 78 -1.01 16.59 -10.36
CA ALA A 78 -1.96 16.58 -11.47
C ALA A 78 -1.31 17.10 -12.76
N TRP A 79 -1.64 16.49 -13.89
CA TRP A 79 -1.15 16.95 -15.19
C TRP A 79 -1.55 18.41 -15.48
N GLU A 80 -2.80 18.79 -15.13
CA GLU A 80 -3.26 20.17 -15.31
C GLU A 80 -2.48 21.21 -14.47
N GLN A 81 -1.91 20.79 -13.33
CA GLN A 81 -1.03 21.66 -12.52
C GLN A 81 0.36 21.76 -13.12
N LEU A 82 0.91 20.61 -13.58
CA LEU A 82 2.26 20.56 -14.10
C LEU A 82 2.40 21.20 -15.49
N GLU A 83 1.37 21.06 -16.36
CA GLU A 83 1.36 21.58 -17.73
C GLU A 83 0.05 22.34 -18.03
N PRO A 84 -0.22 23.48 -17.35
CA PRO A 84 -1.45 24.23 -17.50
C PRO A 84 -1.63 24.79 -18.92
N VAL A 85 -0.54 25.08 -19.61
CA VAL A 85 -0.50 25.48 -21.02
C VAL A 85 0.40 24.48 -21.74
N GLU A 86 -0.05 23.98 -22.90
CA GLU A 86 0.69 22.98 -23.66
C GLU A 86 2.15 23.37 -23.88
N GLY A 87 3.07 22.49 -23.48
CA GLY A 87 4.52 22.69 -23.57
C GLY A 87 5.12 23.66 -22.54
N LYS A 88 4.31 24.19 -21.60
CA LYS A 88 4.81 25.06 -20.52
C LYS A 88 4.59 24.38 -19.18
N PHE A 89 5.69 23.99 -18.55
CA PHE A 89 5.68 23.26 -17.29
C PHE A 89 5.85 24.19 -16.10
N ASP A 90 5.04 23.96 -15.05
CA ASP A 90 5.13 24.62 -13.75
C ASP A 90 5.46 23.58 -12.67
N PHE A 91 6.64 23.69 -12.09
CA PHE A 91 7.12 22.80 -11.04
C PHE A 91 6.97 23.39 -9.64
N SER A 92 6.32 24.54 -9.48
CA SER A 92 6.22 25.24 -8.19
C SER A 92 5.57 24.39 -7.10
N TRP A 93 4.56 23.59 -7.48
CA TRP A 93 3.93 22.63 -6.56
C TRP A 93 4.91 21.55 -6.10
N VAL A 94 5.57 20.89 -7.04
CA VAL A 94 6.51 19.79 -6.75
C VAL A 94 7.70 20.28 -5.93
N ASP A 95 8.22 21.46 -6.25
CA ASP A 95 9.32 22.11 -5.52
C ASP A 95 8.93 22.40 -4.07
N THR A 96 7.75 23.00 -3.86
CA THR A 96 7.23 23.31 -2.53
C THR A 96 7.03 22.02 -1.72
N LEU A 97 6.39 21.02 -2.31
CA LEU A 97 6.10 19.74 -1.66
C LEU A 97 7.40 19.03 -1.22
N VAL A 98 8.37 18.87 -2.12
CA VAL A 98 9.63 18.18 -1.83
C VAL A 98 10.43 18.92 -0.75
N LYS A 99 10.47 20.26 -0.78
CA LYS A 99 11.12 21.05 0.26
C LYS A 99 10.49 20.87 1.63
N GLN A 100 9.16 20.92 1.70
CA GLN A 100 8.44 20.73 2.97
C GLN A 100 8.54 19.30 3.47
N ALA A 101 8.42 18.29 2.61
CA ALA A 101 8.59 16.89 3.02
C ALA A 101 9.97 16.64 3.67
N ARG A 102 11.03 17.25 3.14
CA ARG A 102 12.36 17.20 3.77
C ARG A 102 12.38 17.86 5.15
N ALA A 103 11.70 19.01 5.29
CA ALA A 103 11.63 19.70 6.57
C ALA A 103 10.88 18.90 7.65
N HIS A 104 9.92 18.07 7.23
CA HIS A 104 9.15 17.17 8.11
C HIS A 104 9.72 15.74 8.18
N ASP A 105 10.91 15.47 7.66
CA ASP A 105 11.55 14.15 7.61
C ASP A 105 10.61 13.05 7.08
N THR A 106 9.82 13.38 6.06
CA THR A 106 8.79 12.51 5.49
C THR A 106 9.16 12.16 4.05
N ARG A 107 9.02 10.89 3.68
CA ARG A 107 9.16 10.44 2.28
C ARG A 107 7.87 10.69 1.52
N LEU A 108 8.00 10.79 0.21
CA LEU A 108 6.87 11.03 -0.70
C LEU A 108 6.66 9.84 -1.64
N VAL A 109 5.40 9.54 -1.87
CA VAL A 109 4.92 8.80 -3.04
C VAL A 109 4.11 9.77 -3.88
N LEU A 110 4.53 10.03 -5.10
CA LEU A 110 3.82 10.95 -5.99
C LEU A 110 2.78 10.18 -6.81
N LEU A 111 1.54 10.63 -6.74
CA LEU A 111 0.44 10.08 -7.50
C LEU A 111 0.28 10.93 -8.77
N TRP A 112 0.74 10.40 -9.91
CA TRP A 112 0.59 11.07 -11.19
C TRP A 112 -0.85 10.93 -11.69
N PHE A 113 -1.65 11.98 -11.51
CA PHE A 113 -2.99 12.09 -12.08
C PHE A 113 -2.88 12.63 -13.51
N GLY A 114 -2.58 11.71 -14.43
CA GLY A 114 -2.42 11.97 -15.85
C GLY A 114 -3.72 11.81 -16.62
N THR A 115 -3.76 10.84 -17.52
CA THR A 115 -4.91 10.55 -18.36
C THR A 115 -6.13 10.07 -17.57
N TRP A 116 -5.92 9.29 -16.49
CA TRP A 116 -7.01 8.75 -15.67
C TRP A 116 -6.85 9.03 -14.18
N LYS A 117 -7.96 9.44 -13.58
CA LYS A 117 -8.24 9.37 -12.14
C LYS A 117 -9.66 8.79 -11.98
N ASN A 118 -9.78 7.63 -11.29
CA ASN A 118 -11.04 6.89 -11.14
C ASN A 118 -11.71 6.62 -12.50
N GLY A 119 -10.91 6.26 -13.51
CA GLY A 119 -11.39 6.04 -14.87
C GLY A 119 -11.83 7.28 -15.64
N ASN A 120 -11.62 8.48 -15.10
CA ASN A 120 -12.02 9.75 -15.70
C ASN A 120 -10.82 10.63 -16.06
N GLY A 121 -10.94 11.42 -17.14
CA GLY A 121 -9.94 12.42 -17.51
C GLY A 121 -10.18 13.78 -16.84
N THR A 122 -10.36 13.81 -15.51
CA THR A 122 -10.70 15.06 -14.79
C THR A 122 -9.49 15.92 -14.49
N TYR A 123 -8.31 15.32 -14.36
CA TYR A 123 -7.06 16.01 -14.02
C TYR A 123 -6.14 16.29 -15.21
N VAL A 124 -6.61 15.99 -16.44
CA VAL A 124 -5.90 16.44 -17.65
C VAL A 124 -6.08 17.94 -17.83
N PRO A 125 -5.12 18.64 -18.47
CA PRO A 125 -5.22 20.09 -18.72
C PRO A 125 -6.45 20.47 -19.53
N GLU A 126 -6.89 21.72 -19.41
CA GLU A 126 -8.04 22.27 -20.14
C GLU A 126 -7.88 22.14 -21.67
N TRP A 127 -6.67 22.33 -22.18
CA TRP A 127 -6.38 22.17 -23.62
C TRP A 127 -6.52 20.70 -24.10
N VAL A 128 -6.41 19.70 -23.21
CA VAL A 128 -6.75 18.29 -23.50
C VAL A 128 -8.26 18.08 -23.39
N LYS A 129 -8.91 18.62 -22.36
CA LYS A 129 -10.36 18.48 -22.12
C LYS A 129 -11.19 19.01 -23.28
N SER A 130 -10.77 20.13 -23.86
CA SER A 130 -11.52 20.89 -24.88
C SER A 130 -11.31 20.39 -26.31
N ASP A 131 -10.17 19.73 -26.63
CA ASP A 131 -9.89 19.23 -27.99
C ASP A 131 -10.15 17.73 -28.12
N THR A 132 -11.42 17.34 -28.19
CA THR A 132 -11.84 15.94 -28.28
C THR A 132 -11.51 15.29 -29.64
N ALA A 133 -11.18 16.06 -30.65
CA ALA A 133 -10.73 15.53 -31.93
C ALA A 133 -9.28 15.03 -31.84
N ARG A 134 -8.43 15.76 -31.18
CA ARG A 134 -7.03 15.43 -30.95
C ARG A 134 -6.85 14.43 -29.81
N PHE A 135 -7.66 14.54 -28.74
CA PHE A 135 -7.65 13.71 -27.55
C PHE A 135 -8.95 12.91 -27.41
N PRO A 136 -9.05 11.79 -28.13
CA PRO A 136 -10.31 11.08 -28.29
C PRO A 136 -10.78 10.44 -26.99
N ARG A 137 -12.09 10.52 -26.76
CA ARG A 137 -12.79 9.78 -25.72
C ARG A 137 -13.10 8.35 -26.19
N ALA A 138 -13.18 7.41 -25.24
CA ALA A 138 -13.68 6.07 -25.50
C ALA A 138 -15.14 6.11 -25.99
N ARG A 139 -15.60 5.04 -26.63
CA ARG A 139 -17.00 4.91 -27.09
C ARG A 139 -17.67 3.69 -26.51
N THR A 140 -18.96 3.84 -26.21
CA THR A 140 -19.83 2.73 -25.80
C THR A 140 -20.16 1.81 -26.99
N ALA A 141 -20.72 0.65 -26.72
CA ALA A 141 -21.20 -0.28 -27.75
C ALA A 141 -22.28 0.33 -28.68
N SER A 142 -23.06 1.30 -28.17
CA SER A 142 -24.04 2.05 -28.98
C SER A 142 -23.42 3.17 -29.83
N GLY A 143 -22.09 3.38 -29.72
CA GLY A 143 -21.38 4.45 -30.44
C GLY A 143 -21.38 5.81 -29.71
N ALA A 144 -22.03 5.94 -28.56
CA ALA A 144 -22.01 7.16 -27.76
C ALA A 144 -20.61 7.45 -27.21
N THR A 145 -20.26 8.73 -27.09
CA THR A 145 -18.99 9.15 -26.49
C THR A 145 -19.02 8.94 -24.98
N HIS A 146 -18.02 8.26 -24.46
CA HIS A 146 -17.81 8.07 -23.01
C HIS A 146 -17.00 9.24 -22.43
N HIS A 147 -17.07 9.46 -21.11
CA HIS A 147 -16.30 10.52 -20.44
C HIS A 147 -14.80 10.19 -20.28
N SER A 148 -14.43 8.90 -20.25
CA SER A 148 -13.03 8.47 -20.20
C SER A 148 -12.29 8.76 -21.49
N LEU A 149 -11.01 9.13 -21.38
CA LEU A 149 -10.10 9.17 -22.52
C LEU A 149 -9.81 7.75 -23.02
N SER A 150 -9.67 7.61 -24.33
CA SER A 150 -9.40 6.33 -24.98
C SER A 150 -7.95 5.89 -24.78
N PRO A 151 -7.67 4.64 -24.37
CA PRO A 151 -6.30 4.11 -24.31
C PRO A 151 -5.66 4.00 -25.72
N PHE A 152 -6.43 4.17 -26.79
CA PHE A 152 -5.96 4.19 -28.17
C PHE A 152 -5.65 5.62 -28.68
N GLY A 153 -5.77 6.63 -27.83
CA GLY A 153 -5.47 8.02 -28.13
C GLY A 153 -3.96 8.29 -28.20
N LYS A 154 -3.38 8.18 -29.42
CA LYS A 154 -1.93 8.37 -29.62
C LYS A 154 -1.43 9.73 -29.17
N ASN A 155 -2.20 10.79 -29.40
CA ASN A 155 -1.85 12.14 -28.96
C ASN A 155 -1.94 12.28 -27.44
N THR A 156 -2.94 11.63 -26.82
CA THR A 156 -3.10 11.60 -25.34
C THR A 156 -1.87 10.96 -24.73
N LEU A 157 -1.51 9.74 -25.16
CA LEU A 157 -0.32 9.04 -24.68
C LEU A 157 0.97 9.86 -24.89
N ALA A 158 1.13 10.47 -26.07
CA ALA A 158 2.35 11.25 -26.36
C ALA A 158 2.48 12.48 -25.45
N SER A 159 1.36 13.16 -25.17
CA SER A 159 1.34 14.37 -24.34
C SER A 159 1.49 14.05 -22.86
N ASP A 160 0.77 13.04 -22.36
CA ASP A 160 0.89 12.55 -20.98
C ASP A 160 2.33 12.08 -20.68
N ARG A 161 2.86 11.19 -21.54
CA ARG A 161 4.25 10.71 -21.42
C ARG A 161 5.26 11.87 -21.42
N ARG A 162 5.07 12.92 -22.24
CA ARG A 162 5.93 14.09 -22.24
C ARG A 162 5.87 14.81 -20.90
N ALA A 163 4.68 15.02 -20.34
CA ALA A 163 4.50 15.69 -19.07
C ALA A 163 5.09 14.85 -17.91
N PHE A 164 4.86 13.54 -17.92
CA PHE A 164 5.46 12.64 -16.93
C PHE A 164 6.99 12.61 -17.00
N VAL A 165 7.57 12.59 -18.20
CA VAL A 165 9.04 12.71 -18.40
C VAL A 165 9.56 14.04 -17.86
N ALA A 166 8.83 15.14 -18.01
CA ALA A 166 9.21 16.42 -17.44
C ALA A 166 9.25 16.37 -15.90
N LEU A 167 8.24 15.75 -15.26
CA LEU A 167 8.24 15.50 -13.81
C LEU A 167 9.45 14.67 -13.38
N MET A 168 9.68 13.53 -14.04
CA MET A 168 10.80 12.65 -13.69
C MET A 168 12.17 13.29 -13.92
N THR A 169 12.29 14.17 -14.93
CA THR A 169 13.48 14.98 -15.18
C THR A 169 13.72 15.96 -14.05
N TRP A 170 12.67 16.66 -13.62
CA TRP A 170 12.76 17.55 -12.46
C TRP A 170 13.21 16.80 -11.19
N LEU A 171 12.62 15.62 -10.92
CA LEU A 171 13.00 14.79 -9.78
C LEU A 171 14.46 14.32 -9.86
N ARG A 172 14.95 13.94 -11.04
CA ARG A 172 16.37 13.57 -11.23
C ARG A 172 17.29 14.73 -10.84
N ASP A 173 16.94 15.94 -11.26
CA ASP A 173 17.80 17.12 -11.16
C ASP A 173 17.70 17.80 -9.78
N HIS A 174 16.57 17.66 -9.06
CA HIS A 174 16.29 18.41 -7.82
C HIS A 174 16.05 17.52 -6.58
N ASP A 175 15.90 16.21 -6.75
CA ASP A 175 15.68 15.27 -5.64
C ASP A 175 16.75 14.16 -5.58
N ALA A 176 18.03 14.58 -5.44
CA ALA A 176 19.16 13.67 -5.26
C ALA A 176 19.09 12.89 -3.93
N ALA A 177 18.38 13.42 -2.93
CA ALA A 177 18.17 12.78 -1.62
C ALA A 177 17.08 11.71 -1.64
N ASN A 178 16.44 11.46 -2.78
CA ASN A 178 15.32 10.52 -2.91
C ASN A 178 14.22 10.76 -1.86
N THR A 179 13.81 12.01 -1.68
CA THR A 179 12.64 12.37 -0.88
C THR A 179 11.41 11.68 -1.44
N VAL A 180 11.31 11.64 -2.79
CA VAL A 180 10.36 10.82 -3.52
C VAL A 180 10.93 9.40 -3.67
N ILE A 181 10.24 8.43 -3.07
CA ILE A 181 10.71 7.02 -3.03
C ILE A 181 9.96 6.11 -4.00
N MET A 182 8.81 6.54 -4.50
CA MET A 182 7.96 5.78 -5.42
C MET A 182 7.04 6.72 -6.20
N VAL A 183 6.60 6.31 -7.38
CA VAL A 183 5.62 7.06 -8.18
C VAL A 183 4.51 6.11 -8.64
N GLN A 184 3.28 6.61 -8.62
CA GLN A 184 2.11 5.93 -9.20
C GLN A 184 1.77 6.61 -10.53
N PRO A 185 2.08 6.02 -11.70
CA PRO A 185 1.56 6.51 -12.97
C PRO A 185 0.08 6.14 -13.10
N GLU A 186 -0.76 7.15 -13.26
CA GLU A 186 -2.21 7.06 -13.29
C GLU A 186 -2.84 6.64 -11.94
N ASN A 187 -4.15 6.80 -11.81
CA ASN A 187 -4.88 6.34 -10.64
C ASN A 187 -6.16 5.62 -11.03
N GLU A 188 -6.35 4.40 -10.49
CA GLU A 188 -7.52 3.55 -10.75
C GLU A 188 -7.91 3.59 -12.24
N ALA A 189 -6.91 3.31 -13.09
CA ALA A 189 -7.05 3.38 -14.54
C ALA A 189 -8.12 2.42 -15.05
N GLY A 190 -8.71 2.78 -16.19
CA GLY A 190 -9.78 2.02 -16.82
C GLY A 190 -11.01 2.88 -17.06
N ALA A 191 -12.10 2.27 -17.49
CA ALA A 191 -13.35 2.97 -17.74
C ALA A 191 -14.50 2.27 -17.02
N TRP A 192 -15.25 3.00 -16.20
CA TRP A 192 -16.47 2.50 -15.56
C TRP A 192 -17.60 2.36 -16.57
N THR A 193 -18.49 1.41 -16.37
CA THR A 193 -19.67 1.13 -17.22
C THR A 193 -19.35 0.78 -18.68
N LEU A 194 -18.09 0.48 -18.98
CA LEU A 194 -17.60 0.23 -20.33
C LEU A 194 -16.71 -1.02 -20.33
N GLY A 195 -17.18 -2.13 -20.87
CA GLY A 195 -16.41 -3.38 -20.92
C GLY A 195 -15.09 -3.25 -21.70
N ARG A 196 -15.13 -2.46 -22.79
CA ARG A 196 -13.95 -2.07 -23.59
C ARG A 196 -14.25 -0.76 -24.33
N ASP A 197 -13.25 -0.17 -24.94
CA ASP A 197 -13.48 0.88 -25.93
C ASP A 197 -14.02 0.27 -27.23
N TYR A 198 -15.12 0.84 -27.77
CA TYR A 198 -15.77 0.39 -28.99
C TYR A 198 -15.49 1.30 -30.19
N ARG A 199 -14.48 2.14 -30.13
CA ARG A 199 -13.98 2.88 -31.30
C ARG A 199 -13.61 1.91 -32.42
N PRO A 200 -13.67 2.34 -33.69
CA PRO A 200 -13.38 1.45 -34.83
C PRO A 200 -12.01 0.76 -34.74
N GLU A 201 -10.97 1.51 -34.39
CA GLU A 201 -9.61 0.97 -34.19
C GLU A 201 -9.53 -0.06 -33.08
N ALA A 202 -10.17 0.19 -31.93
CA ALA A 202 -10.23 -0.74 -30.80
C ALA A 202 -11.02 -2.00 -31.16
N THR A 203 -12.12 -1.84 -31.88
CA THR A 203 -12.95 -2.96 -32.37
C THR A 203 -12.18 -3.83 -33.35
N ALA A 204 -11.46 -3.24 -34.31
CA ALA A 204 -10.62 -4.00 -35.22
C ALA A 204 -9.54 -4.83 -34.51
N LEU A 205 -8.93 -4.28 -33.47
CA LEU A 205 -7.95 -4.99 -32.61
C LEU A 205 -8.61 -6.10 -31.80
N PHE A 206 -9.83 -5.88 -31.29
CA PHE A 206 -10.57 -6.89 -30.52
C PHE A 206 -11.02 -8.08 -31.38
N GLU A 207 -11.44 -7.85 -32.62
CA GLU A 207 -11.80 -8.92 -33.55
C GLU A 207 -10.55 -9.64 -34.11
N GLY A 208 -9.38 -9.07 -33.94
CA GLY A 208 -8.11 -9.65 -34.36
C GLY A 208 -7.61 -10.75 -33.42
N ARG A 209 -6.36 -11.15 -33.64
CA ARG A 209 -5.67 -12.13 -32.77
C ARG A 209 -5.10 -11.46 -31.52
N VAL A 210 -5.07 -12.22 -30.43
CA VAL A 210 -4.36 -11.82 -29.22
C VAL A 210 -2.87 -11.65 -29.54
N PRO A 211 -2.23 -10.56 -29.08
CA PRO A 211 -0.79 -10.34 -29.30
C PRO A 211 0.07 -11.52 -28.86
N ALA A 212 1.07 -11.88 -29.66
CA ALA A 212 1.95 -13.02 -29.41
C ALA A 212 2.64 -12.94 -28.02
N ALA A 213 3.06 -11.73 -27.62
CA ALA A 213 3.66 -11.50 -26.31
C ALA A 213 2.73 -11.93 -25.16
N LEU A 214 1.44 -11.60 -25.25
CA LEU A 214 0.47 -11.95 -24.22
C LEU A 214 0.22 -13.46 -24.15
N VAL A 215 -0.05 -14.12 -25.29
CA VAL A 215 -0.28 -15.58 -25.29
C VAL A 215 0.94 -16.35 -24.83
N THR A 216 2.15 -15.91 -25.19
CA THR A 216 3.41 -16.51 -24.74
C THR A 216 3.61 -16.30 -23.25
N GLY A 217 3.45 -15.06 -22.76
CA GLY A 217 3.62 -14.72 -21.33
C GLY A 217 2.62 -15.47 -20.44
N LEU A 218 1.40 -15.69 -20.90
CA LEU A 218 0.37 -16.45 -20.19
C LEU A 218 0.41 -17.96 -20.47
N LYS A 219 1.32 -18.44 -21.32
CA LYS A 219 1.44 -19.85 -21.74
C LYS A 219 0.11 -20.39 -22.32
N ARG A 220 -0.59 -19.58 -23.12
CA ARG A 220 -1.87 -19.95 -23.78
C ARG A 220 -1.65 -20.23 -25.27
N SER A 221 -2.61 -20.94 -25.88
CA SER A 221 -2.63 -21.17 -27.33
C SER A 221 -3.03 -19.89 -28.06
N PRO A 222 -2.43 -19.59 -29.24
CA PRO A 222 -2.81 -18.45 -30.07
C PRO A 222 -4.26 -18.52 -30.58
N GLY A 223 -4.97 -17.40 -30.59
CA GLY A 223 -6.35 -17.31 -31.05
C GLY A 223 -6.85 -15.85 -31.09
N THR A 224 -8.11 -15.64 -31.40
CA THR A 224 -8.79 -14.35 -31.18
C THR A 224 -9.03 -14.13 -29.67
N TRP A 225 -9.35 -12.91 -29.27
CA TRP A 225 -9.63 -12.58 -27.87
C TRP A 225 -10.72 -13.49 -27.27
N ARG A 226 -11.81 -13.72 -28.02
CA ARG A 226 -12.91 -14.62 -27.60
C ARG A 226 -12.47 -16.08 -27.50
N GLN A 227 -11.60 -16.55 -28.40
CA GLN A 227 -11.07 -17.91 -28.36
C GLN A 227 -10.13 -18.13 -27.17
N VAL A 228 -9.29 -17.16 -26.83
CA VAL A 228 -8.28 -17.27 -25.77
C VAL A 228 -8.88 -17.01 -24.38
N PHE A 229 -9.80 -16.05 -24.27
CA PHE A 229 -10.30 -15.58 -22.96
C PHE A 229 -11.79 -15.84 -22.72
N GLY A 230 -12.54 -16.32 -23.70
CA GLY A 230 -13.95 -16.66 -23.54
C GLY A 230 -14.79 -15.47 -23.07
N LYS A 231 -15.48 -15.64 -21.93
CA LYS A 231 -16.32 -14.61 -21.31
C LYS A 231 -15.56 -13.38 -20.82
N THR A 232 -14.28 -13.55 -20.44
CA THR A 232 -13.44 -12.45 -19.95
C THR A 232 -12.68 -11.73 -21.07
N ALA A 233 -13.03 -11.95 -22.34
CA ALA A 233 -12.30 -11.40 -23.49
C ALA A 233 -12.23 -9.86 -23.47
N GLU A 234 -13.32 -9.16 -23.13
CA GLU A 234 -13.35 -7.70 -23.06
C GLU A 234 -12.51 -7.18 -21.89
N THR A 235 -12.60 -7.80 -20.72
CA THR A 235 -11.78 -7.47 -19.56
C THR A 235 -10.29 -7.68 -19.85
N ALA A 236 -9.93 -8.81 -20.47
CA ALA A 236 -8.55 -9.11 -20.86
C ALA A 236 -8.00 -8.13 -21.91
N PHE A 237 -8.81 -7.77 -22.89
CA PHE A 237 -8.49 -6.79 -23.92
C PHE A 237 -8.22 -5.41 -23.31
N SER A 238 -9.12 -4.94 -22.46
CA SER A 238 -8.97 -3.65 -21.79
C SER A 238 -7.76 -3.61 -20.88
N ALA A 239 -7.54 -4.65 -20.08
CA ALA A 239 -6.37 -4.76 -19.21
C ALA A 239 -5.04 -4.75 -19.97
N TRP A 240 -4.99 -5.43 -21.13
CA TRP A 240 -3.81 -5.43 -21.98
C TRP A 240 -3.47 -4.03 -22.52
N TYR A 241 -4.44 -3.35 -23.14
CA TYR A 241 -4.16 -2.07 -23.79
C TYR A 241 -4.01 -0.92 -22.79
N THR A 242 -4.73 -0.94 -21.67
CA THR A 242 -4.49 0.01 -20.56
C THR A 242 -3.13 -0.21 -19.92
N GLY A 243 -2.77 -1.47 -19.68
CA GLY A 243 -1.45 -1.83 -19.15
C GLY A 243 -0.31 -1.37 -20.05
N GLN A 244 -0.42 -1.58 -21.39
CA GLN A 244 0.58 -1.10 -22.35
C GLN A 244 0.67 0.43 -22.42
N TYR A 245 -0.46 1.13 -22.30
CA TYR A 245 -0.47 2.60 -22.24
C TYR A 245 0.35 3.10 -21.04
N ILE A 246 0.07 2.55 -19.85
CA ILE A 246 0.74 2.94 -18.62
C ILE A 246 2.21 2.49 -18.63
N ASP A 247 2.51 1.33 -19.20
CA ASP A 247 3.90 0.87 -19.35
C ASP A 247 4.74 1.83 -20.20
N ALA A 248 4.16 2.39 -21.27
CA ALA A 248 4.86 3.36 -22.11
C ALA A 248 5.20 4.66 -21.35
N ILE A 249 4.40 5.05 -20.36
CA ILE A 249 4.65 6.18 -19.46
C ILE A 249 5.71 5.78 -18.42
N ALA A 250 5.52 4.64 -17.76
CA ALA A 250 6.43 4.13 -16.74
C ALA A 250 7.85 3.90 -17.29
N ALA A 251 7.97 3.25 -18.45
CA ALA A 251 9.24 3.03 -19.14
C ALA A 251 9.99 4.34 -19.42
N ALA A 252 9.26 5.35 -19.94
CA ALA A 252 9.85 6.64 -20.23
C ALA A 252 10.33 7.36 -18.96
N GLY A 253 9.56 7.29 -17.88
CA GLY A 253 9.95 7.85 -16.58
C GLY A 253 11.14 7.15 -15.96
N LYS A 254 11.14 5.81 -15.95
CA LYS A 254 12.26 5.01 -15.42
C LYS A 254 13.57 5.22 -16.18
N ALA A 255 13.51 5.48 -17.47
CA ALA A 255 14.69 5.83 -18.26
C ALA A 255 15.36 7.15 -17.80
N ILE A 256 14.63 8.03 -17.09
CA ILE A 256 15.13 9.29 -16.54
C ILE A 256 15.57 9.13 -15.07
N LYS A 257 14.69 8.62 -14.22
CA LYS A 257 14.97 8.30 -12.80
C LYS A 257 14.27 6.99 -12.46
N PRO A 258 15.01 5.87 -12.21
CA PRO A 258 14.43 4.53 -12.09
C PRO A 258 13.82 4.27 -10.71
N LEU A 259 12.91 5.14 -10.25
CA LEU A 259 12.14 4.93 -9.05
C LEU A 259 11.19 3.74 -9.21
N PRO A 260 10.87 3.01 -8.13
CA PRO A 260 9.77 2.06 -8.14
C PRO A 260 8.46 2.71 -8.61
N MET A 261 7.69 1.98 -9.40
CA MET A 261 6.38 2.43 -9.86
C MET A 261 5.32 1.37 -9.59
N TYR A 262 4.12 1.82 -9.20
CA TYR A 262 2.98 0.93 -9.01
C TYR A 262 1.73 1.48 -9.67
N CYS A 263 0.77 0.58 -9.94
CA CYS A 263 -0.58 0.98 -10.32
C CYS A 263 -1.58 0.41 -9.32
N ASN A 264 -2.52 1.25 -8.91
CA ASN A 264 -3.61 0.88 -8.01
C ASN A 264 -4.86 0.46 -8.78
N ALA A 265 -5.74 -0.24 -8.09
CA ALA A 265 -6.97 -0.78 -8.65
C ALA A 265 -8.18 -0.50 -7.77
N ALA A 266 -9.21 0.11 -8.34
CA ALA A 266 -10.57 -0.06 -7.86
C ALA A 266 -10.97 -1.53 -8.04
N LEU A 267 -11.52 -2.14 -6.99
CA LEU A 267 -11.64 -3.59 -6.88
C LEU A 267 -13.02 -4.13 -7.33
N SER A 268 -13.01 -5.28 -7.98
CA SER A 268 -14.19 -6.11 -8.23
C SER A 268 -14.41 -7.09 -7.07
N ASP A 269 -15.56 -7.79 -7.06
CA ASP A 269 -15.86 -8.86 -6.09
C ASP A 269 -14.67 -9.84 -5.96
N PRO A 270 -14.12 -10.03 -4.74
CA PRO A 270 -12.95 -10.89 -4.52
C PRO A 270 -13.20 -12.37 -4.76
N TYR A 271 -14.44 -12.78 -4.90
CA TYR A 271 -14.83 -14.18 -5.10
C TYR A 271 -15.26 -14.48 -6.54
N ASN A 272 -15.38 -13.47 -7.40
CA ASN A 272 -15.79 -13.64 -8.78
C ASN A 272 -14.66 -13.31 -9.76
N ALA A 273 -14.04 -14.34 -10.33
CA ALA A 273 -12.96 -14.20 -11.31
C ALA A 273 -13.45 -13.73 -12.71
N GLU A 274 -14.74 -13.77 -12.97
CA GLU A 274 -15.39 -13.38 -14.23
C GLU A 274 -16.44 -12.28 -13.98
N PRO A 275 -16.06 -11.11 -13.43
CA PRO A 275 -17.00 -10.04 -13.15
C PRO A 275 -17.60 -9.50 -14.46
N ASP A 276 -18.81 -8.95 -14.35
CA ASP A 276 -19.37 -8.17 -15.47
C ASP A 276 -18.41 -7.01 -15.79
N PRO A 277 -17.89 -6.95 -17.03
CA PRO A 277 -16.93 -5.92 -17.40
C PRO A 277 -17.48 -4.49 -17.35
N THR A 278 -18.80 -4.32 -17.31
CA THR A 278 -19.44 -3.00 -17.14
C THR A 278 -19.64 -2.60 -15.68
N GLY A 279 -19.51 -3.55 -14.77
CA GLY A 279 -19.64 -3.34 -13.31
C GLY A 279 -18.32 -3.03 -12.59
N VAL A 280 -17.21 -2.96 -13.33
CA VAL A 280 -15.86 -2.71 -12.80
C VAL A 280 -15.14 -1.71 -13.71
N PRO A 281 -14.08 -1.02 -13.26
CA PRO A 281 -13.26 -0.20 -14.15
C PRO A 281 -12.51 -1.12 -15.12
N ALA A 282 -13.02 -1.16 -16.37
CA ALA A 282 -12.45 -2.00 -17.41
C ALA A 282 -11.06 -1.50 -17.80
N GLY A 283 -10.05 -2.34 -17.61
CA GLY A 283 -8.66 -2.05 -17.94
C GLY A 283 -7.75 -1.89 -16.73
N GLY A 284 -8.26 -1.55 -15.54
CA GLY A 284 -7.44 -1.44 -14.33
C GLY A 284 -6.78 -2.76 -13.89
N PRO A 285 -5.75 -2.71 -13.01
CA PRO A 285 -5.00 -3.88 -12.55
C PRO A 285 -5.76 -4.68 -11.49
N ASN A 286 -7.03 -4.98 -11.74
CA ASN A 286 -7.88 -5.76 -10.85
C ASN A 286 -7.38 -7.20 -10.73
N TRP A 287 -7.68 -7.86 -9.59
CA TRP A 287 -7.10 -9.16 -9.26
C TRP A 287 -7.26 -10.25 -10.35
N PRO A 288 -8.37 -10.36 -11.11
CA PRO A 288 -8.48 -11.39 -12.15
C PRO A 288 -7.53 -11.18 -13.34
N VAL A 289 -7.02 -9.98 -13.54
CA VAL A 289 -6.18 -9.62 -14.69
C VAL A 289 -4.72 -9.30 -14.33
N ILE A 290 -4.31 -9.54 -13.09
CA ILE A 290 -2.92 -9.29 -12.63
C ILE A 290 -1.90 -9.95 -13.58
N ALA A 291 -2.13 -11.21 -13.99
CA ALA A 291 -1.21 -11.91 -14.88
C ALA A 291 -1.09 -11.23 -16.26
N ILE A 292 -2.18 -10.62 -16.77
CA ILE A 292 -2.17 -9.85 -18.01
C ILE A 292 -1.34 -8.58 -17.83
N TRP A 293 -1.56 -7.85 -16.72
CA TRP A 293 -0.83 -6.64 -16.40
C TRP A 293 0.68 -6.88 -16.24
N LYS A 294 1.09 -7.98 -15.61
CA LYS A 294 2.52 -8.34 -15.47
C LYS A 294 3.20 -8.57 -16.83
N VAL A 295 2.46 -8.98 -17.86
CA VAL A 295 2.98 -9.09 -19.23
C VAL A 295 2.87 -7.77 -19.98
N ALA A 296 1.77 -7.02 -19.78
CA ALA A 296 1.49 -5.78 -20.49
C ALA A 296 2.38 -4.61 -20.03
N ALA A 297 2.69 -4.57 -18.72
CA ALA A 297 3.36 -3.44 -18.07
C ALA A 297 4.60 -3.88 -17.25
N PRO A 298 5.67 -4.38 -17.92
CA PRO A 298 6.86 -4.86 -17.23
C PRO A 298 7.67 -3.77 -16.51
N HIS A 299 7.43 -2.49 -16.80
CA HIS A 299 8.08 -1.38 -16.09
C HIS A 299 7.29 -0.90 -14.84
N VAL A 300 6.12 -1.48 -14.58
CA VAL A 300 5.38 -1.31 -13.31
C VAL A 300 5.82 -2.41 -12.35
N ASP A 301 6.45 -2.05 -11.23
CA ASP A 301 7.07 -3.01 -10.30
C ASP A 301 6.03 -3.82 -9.53
N LEU A 302 4.93 -3.18 -9.11
CA LEU A 302 3.86 -3.85 -8.39
C LEU A 302 2.46 -3.30 -8.74
N LEU A 303 1.47 -4.14 -8.52
CA LEU A 303 0.05 -3.80 -8.63
C LEU A 303 -0.55 -3.83 -7.22
N ALA A 304 -1.38 -2.84 -6.90
CA ALA A 304 -1.82 -2.59 -5.54
C ALA A 304 -3.35 -2.45 -5.43
N PRO A 305 -3.98 -2.97 -4.37
CA PRO A 305 -5.42 -2.89 -4.17
C PRO A 305 -5.81 -1.66 -3.35
N ASP A 306 -6.89 -0.96 -3.75
CA ASP A 306 -7.54 0.09 -2.97
C ASP A 306 -8.71 -0.51 -2.19
N ILE A 307 -8.49 -0.80 -0.90
CA ILE A 307 -9.40 -1.65 -0.14
C ILE A 307 -10.28 -0.81 0.78
N TYR A 308 -11.52 -0.58 0.38
CA TYR A 308 -12.50 0.20 1.14
C TYR A 308 -13.59 -0.64 1.83
N THR A 309 -13.65 -1.95 1.58
CA THR A 309 -14.64 -2.81 2.23
C THR A 309 -14.39 -2.91 3.73
N ARG A 310 -15.47 -2.84 4.51
CA ARG A 310 -15.46 -3.12 5.96
C ARG A 310 -15.64 -4.59 6.28
N ASP A 311 -16.04 -5.39 5.28
CA ASP A 311 -16.17 -6.83 5.44
C ASP A 311 -14.80 -7.47 5.66
N TRP A 312 -14.64 -8.09 6.81
CA TRP A 312 -13.38 -8.69 7.25
C TRP A 312 -12.87 -9.77 6.28
N LYS A 313 -13.76 -10.65 5.80
CA LYS A 313 -13.37 -11.75 4.92
C LYS A 313 -12.99 -11.25 3.53
N GLN A 314 -13.76 -10.32 2.98
CA GLN A 314 -13.43 -9.69 1.69
C GLN A 314 -12.08 -8.98 1.75
N TYR A 315 -11.84 -8.20 2.81
CA TYR A 315 -10.59 -7.47 2.99
C TYR A 315 -9.38 -8.41 2.96
N LEU A 316 -9.42 -9.49 3.76
CA LEU A 316 -8.35 -10.48 3.78
C LEU A 316 -8.17 -11.18 2.43
N THR A 317 -9.26 -11.47 1.72
CA THR A 317 -9.19 -12.08 0.39
C THR A 317 -8.51 -11.17 -0.63
N TYR A 318 -8.75 -9.85 -0.58
CA TYR A 318 -8.02 -8.91 -1.42
C TYR A 318 -6.52 -8.89 -1.08
N LEU A 319 -6.16 -8.88 0.21
CA LEU A 319 -4.75 -8.99 0.59
C LEU A 319 -4.11 -10.26 0.01
N ASP A 320 -4.82 -11.40 0.04
CA ASP A 320 -4.33 -12.69 -0.50
C ASP A 320 -4.16 -12.65 -2.03
N HIS A 321 -5.02 -11.95 -2.75
CA HIS A 321 -4.91 -11.81 -4.21
C HIS A 321 -3.67 -11.03 -4.64
N TYR A 322 -3.26 -10.02 -3.88
CA TYR A 322 -2.15 -9.14 -4.25
C TYR A 322 -0.82 -9.51 -3.57
N ALA A 323 -0.84 -10.25 -2.44
CA ALA A 323 0.35 -10.80 -1.78
C ALA A 323 0.87 -12.02 -2.56
N ARG A 324 1.71 -11.82 -3.56
CA ARG A 324 2.14 -12.87 -4.48
C ARG A 324 3.66 -12.94 -4.57
N PRO A 325 4.26 -14.10 -4.89
CA PRO A 325 5.70 -14.19 -5.12
C PRO A 325 6.21 -13.32 -6.27
N ASP A 326 5.33 -12.95 -7.20
CA ASP A 326 5.63 -12.08 -8.35
C ASP A 326 5.09 -10.65 -8.18
N ASN A 327 4.56 -10.29 -6.99
CA ASN A 327 4.00 -8.98 -6.71
C ASN A 327 4.13 -8.60 -5.24
N ALA A 328 4.90 -7.57 -4.94
CA ALA A 328 4.98 -7.02 -3.58
C ALA A 328 3.59 -6.50 -3.15
N LEU A 329 3.16 -6.85 -1.94
CA LEU A 329 1.93 -6.29 -1.38
C LEU A 329 2.19 -4.87 -0.87
N MET A 330 1.38 -3.93 -1.32
CA MET A 330 1.22 -2.59 -0.77
C MET A 330 -0.27 -2.28 -0.72
N VAL A 331 -0.74 -1.63 0.31
CA VAL A 331 -2.11 -1.11 0.40
C VAL A 331 -2.03 0.42 0.32
N PRO A 332 -2.04 1.01 -0.89
CA PRO A 332 -1.85 2.45 -1.08
C PRO A 332 -3.09 3.24 -0.69
N GLU A 333 -4.26 2.60 -0.77
CA GLU A 333 -5.51 3.20 -0.35
C GLU A 333 -6.31 2.21 0.51
N THR A 334 -6.73 2.66 1.70
CA THR A 334 -7.76 1.97 2.48
C THR A 334 -8.68 2.98 3.14
N GLY A 335 -9.88 2.56 3.53
CA GLY A 335 -10.80 3.44 4.23
C GLY A 335 -10.19 4.01 5.52
N ASN A 336 -10.56 5.23 5.86
CA ASN A 336 -10.11 5.93 7.07
C ASN A 336 -11.06 5.77 8.26
N ALA A 337 -12.07 4.91 8.18
CA ALA A 337 -12.93 4.59 9.31
C ALA A 337 -12.21 3.68 10.31
N LEU A 338 -12.58 3.80 11.59
CA LEU A 338 -11.96 3.10 12.73
C LEU A 338 -11.77 1.59 12.46
N GLU A 339 -12.75 0.95 11.85
CA GLU A 339 -12.72 -0.49 11.56
C GLU A 339 -11.63 -0.90 10.56
N HIS A 340 -11.11 0.02 9.74
CA HIS A 340 -10.03 -0.28 8.80
C HIS A 340 -8.67 -0.36 9.48
N ALA A 341 -8.47 0.32 10.59
CA ALA A 341 -7.16 0.34 11.28
C ALA A 341 -6.68 -1.05 11.73
N ARG A 342 -7.62 -1.99 12.02
CA ARG A 342 -7.26 -3.38 12.39
C ARG A 342 -6.61 -4.16 11.24
N PHE A 343 -6.86 -3.77 9.98
CA PHE A 343 -6.33 -4.47 8.82
C PHE A 343 -4.84 -4.21 8.56
N PHE A 344 -4.26 -3.25 9.25
CA PHE A 344 -2.81 -3.06 9.30
C PHE A 344 -2.07 -4.36 9.70
N TRP A 345 -2.58 -5.08 10.71
CA TRP A 345 -1.96 -6.30 11.21
C TRP A 345 -1.91 -7.44 10.19
N PRO A 346 -3.02 -7.84 9.55
CA PRO A 346 -2.98 -8.88 8.52
C PRO A 346 -2.25 -8.43 7.24
N ALA A 347 -2.19 -7.14 6.92
CA ALA A 347 -1.38 -6.64 5.82
C ALA A 347 0.12 -6.86 6.10
N LEU A 348 0.61 -6.46 7.28
CA LEU A 348 1.99 -6.72 7.69
C LEU A 348 2.32 -8.21 7.76
N GLY A 349 1.37 -9.04 8.20
CA GLY A 349 1.54 -10.49 8.26
C GLY A 349 1.67 -11.17 6.90
N ARG A 350 1.28 -10.49 5.81
CA ARG A 350 1.47 -10.91 4.42
C ARG A 350 2.68 -10.25 3.76
N GLY A 351 3.51 -9.59 4.56
CA GLY A 351 4.72 -8.92 4.08
C GLY A 351 4.45 -7.62 3.32
N ALA A 352 3.39 -6.89 3.67
CA ALA A 352 3.12 -5.59 3.07
C ALA A 352 4.31 -4.64 3.28
N ILE A 353 4.73 -3.99 2.18
CA ILE A 353 5.78 -2.97 2.19
C ILE A 353 5.24 -1.58 2.55
N GLY A 354 3.91 -1.41 2.56
CA GLY A 354 3.24 -0.17 2.92
C GLY A 354 1.75 -0.35 3.19
N PHE A 355 1.21 0.57 3.99
CA PHE A 355 -0.22 0.65 4.33
C PHE A 355 -0.60 2.11 4.53
N SER A 356 -1.64 2.59 3.82
CA SER A 356 -2.00 4.00 3.77
C SER A 356 -3.51 4.22 3.82
N PRO A 357 -4.05 4.75 4.93
CA PRO A 357 -5.42 5.24 4.95
C PRO A 357 -5.55 6.49 4.05
N PHE A 358 -6.62 6.53 3.25
CA PHE A 358 -6.95 7.65 2.37
C PHE A 358 -7.70 8.75 3.11
N GLY A 359 -7.32 10.02 2.86
CA GLY A 359 -8.05 11.19 3.36
C GLY A 359 -7.89 11.44 4.86
N LEU A 360 -6.76 11.03 5.46
CA LEU A 360 -6.36 11.46 6.80
C LEU A 360 -5.32 12.58 6.68
N ASP A 361 -5.72 13.73 6.14
CA ASP A 361 -4.86 14.87 5.82
C ASP A 361 -5.30 16.19 6.45
N GLY A 362 -6.28 16.14 7.36
CA GLY A 362 -6.78 17.32 8.08
C GLY A 362 -7.79 18.16 7.30
N ASP A 363 -8.14 17.77 6.06
CA ASP A 363 -9.31 18.33 5.36
C ASP A 363 -10.60 17.73 5.94
N ASP A 364 -11.67 18.51 5.96
CA ASP A 364 -12.98 18.07 6.48
C ASP A 364 -13.70 17.04 5.58
N TYR A 365 -13.16 16.74 4.40
CA TYR A 365 -13.73 15.78 3.47
C TYR A 365 -13.49 14.33 3.91
N SER A 366 -14.54 13.62 4.29
CA SER A 366 -14.44 12.28 4.86
C SER A 366 -14.58 11.12 3.86
N ASN A 367 -14.90 11.37 2.60
CA ASN A 367 -15.15 10.38 1.54
C ASN A 367 -16.20 9.29 1.92
N TYR A 368 -17.16 9.62 2.80
CA TYR A 368 -18.24 8.69 3.17
C TYR A 368 -19.12 8.33 1.95
N PRO A 369 -19.53 7.06 1.74
CA PRO A 369 -19.46 5.90 2.67
C PRO A 369 -18.19 5.05 2.57
N LEU A 370 -17.23 5.36 1.70
CA LEU A 370 -15.98 4.63 1.60
C LEU A 370 -15.10 4.84 2.85
N GLY A 371 -14.98 6.09 3.28
CA GLY A 371 -14.31 6.46 4.52
C GLY A 371 -15.24 6.53 5.74
N ALA A 372 -14.75 7.14 6.81
CA ALA A 372 -15.48 7.38 8.04
C ALA A 372 -16.64 8.36 7.81
N LYS A 373 -17.72 8.19 8.57
CA LYS A 373 -18.81 9.17 8.58
C LYS A 373 -18.37 10.49 9.21
N THR A 374 -17.48 10.41 10.19
CA THR A 374 -16.87 11.53 10.88
C THR A 374 -15.44 11.16 11.20
N LEU A 375 -14.50 12.04 10.91
CA LEU A 375 -13.07 11.90 11.26
C LEU A 375 -12.86 12.54 12.63
N ASP A 376 -13.23 11.83 13.69
CA ASP A 376 -12.99 12.25 15.07
C ASP A 376 -11.62 11.78 15.60
N ASP A 377 -11.24 12.31 16.75
CA ASP A 377 -9.96 11.97 17.39
C ASP A 377 -9.82 10.47 17.66
N ALA A 378 -10.88 9.79 18.07
CA ALA A 378 -10.84 8.36 18.36
C ALA A 378 -10.53 7.54 17.10
N THR A 379 -11.09 7.94 15.96
CA THR A 379 -10.82 7.31 14.66
C THR A 379 -9.36 7.50 14.26
N VAL A 380 -8.85 8.73 14.29
CA VAL A 380 -7.45 9.04 13.96
C VAL A 380 -6.47 8.33 14.90
N ASP A 381 -6.75 8.36 16.21
CA ASP A 381 -5.87 7.77 17.22
C ASP A 381 -5.76 6.24 17.11
N THR A 382 -6.76 5.58 16.53
CA THR A 382 -6.70 4.13 16.27
C THR A 382 -5.63 3.78 15.22
N PHE A 383 -5.52 4.57 14.14
CA PHE A 383 -4.43 4.43 13.17
C PHE A 383 -3.08 4.86 13.77
N ALA A 384 -3.07 6.02 14.45
CA ALA A 384 -1.87 6.57 15.08
C ALA A 384 -1.26 5.61 16.12
N ALA A 385 -2.07 4.86 16.87
CA ALA A 385 -1.59 3.90 17.86
C ALA A 385 -0.76 2.77 17.21
N ASN A 386 -1.21 2.26 16.05
CA ASN A 386 -0.49 1.25 15.29
C ASN A 386 0.84 1.82 14.77
N TYR A 387 0.81 2.98 14.14
CA TYR A 387 2.01 3.60 13.55
C TYR A 387 3.01 4.02 14.60
N ARG A 388 2.56 4.55 15.74
CA ARG A 388 3.43 4.91 16.89
C ARG A 388 4.28 3.74 17.37
N LEU A 389 3.73 2.52 17.36
CA LEU A 389 4.51 1.32 17.73
C LEU A 389 5.62 1.05 16.70
N PHE A 390 5.32 1.19 15.40
CA PHE A 390 6.24 0.79 14.33
C PHE A 390 7.18 1.92 13.89
N ALA A 391 6.83 3.19 14.05
CA ALA A 391 7.62 4.32 13.56
C ALA A 391 9.11 4.26 13.97
N PRO A 392 9.47 4.03 15.24
CA PRO A 392 10.89 3.96 15.63
C PRO A 392 11.61 2.72 15.10
N MET A 393 10.89 1.70 14.61
CA MET A 393 11.44 0.42 14.21
C MET A 393 10.97 -0.05 12.83
N ALA A 394 10.46 0.87 11.99
CA ALA A 394 9.90 0.53 10.68
C ALA A 394 10.91 -0.20 9.79
N GLY A 395 12.16 0.26 9.75
CA GLY A 395 13.24 -0.41 8.99
C GLY A 395 13.61 -1.79 9.56
N ALA A 396 13.64 -1.93 10.89
CA ALA A 396 13.90 -3.23 11.54
C ALA A 396 12.80 -4.24 11.21
N TRP A 397 11.52 -3.83 11.31
CA TRP A 397 10.40 -4.69 10.93
C TRP A 397 10.43 -5.06 9.45
N ALA A 398 10.68 -4.09 8.55
CA ALA A 398 10.79 -4.35 7.11
C ALA A 398 11.85 -5.41 6.81
N LYS A 399 13.02 -5.33 7.46
CA LYS A 399 14.08 -6.33 7.34
C LYS A 399 13.63 -7.70 7.85
N ILE A 400 13.00 -7.74 9.04
CA ILE A 400 12.51 -8.98 9.65
C ILE A 400 11.49 -9.67 8.75
N ALA A 401 10.51 -8.92 8.22
CA ALA A 401 9.49 -9.46 7.33
C ALA A 401 10.05 -9.93 5.98
N PHE A 402 11.11 -9.29 5.48
CA PHE A 402 11.81 -9.70 4.27
C PHE A 402 12.60 -11.01 4.45
N GLU A 403 13.22 -11.19 5.62
CA GLU A 403 14.10 -12.33 5.91
C GLU A 403 13.36 -13.54 6.49
N ASN A 404 12.20 -13.34 7.13
CA ASN A 404 11.54 -14.36 7.93
C ASN A 404 10.06 -14.56 7.51
N PRO A 405 9.47 -15.75 7.78
CA PRO A 405 8.04 -15.96 7.61
C PRO A 405 7.26 -15.12 8.63
N THR A 406 6.17 -14.52 8.16
CA THR A 406 5.25 -13.70 8.96
C THR A 406 3.82 -14.20 8.85
N TRP A 407 3.00 -13.89 9.87
CA TRP A 407 1.58 -14.15 9.90
C TRP A 407 0.87 -13.03 10.67
N GLY A 408 -0.25 -12.55 10.15
CA GLY A 408 -0.99 -11.47 10.78
C GLY A 408 -2.49 -11.71 10.75
N VAL A 409 -3.16 -11.23 11.81
CA VAL A 409 -4.58 -11.42 12.05
C VAL A 409 -5.26 -10.14 12.49
N ALA A 410 -6.54 -10.03 12.16
CA ALA A 410 -7.44 -9.02 12.72
C ALA A 410 -8.70 -9.72 13.23
N LYS A 411 -9.31 -9.18 14.28
CA LYS A 411 -10.57 -9.71 14.83
C LYS A 411 -11.67 -9.69 13.77
N GLY A 412 -12.27 -10.86 13.54
CA GLY A 412 -13.47 -11.02 12.72
C GLY A 412 -14.75 -10.62 13.46
N PRO A 413 -15.89 -10.58 12.76
CA PRO A 413 -17.16 -10.16 13.35
C PRO A 413 -17.67 -11.08 14.46
N ASP A 414 -17.34 -12.35 14.42
CA ASP A 414 -17.71 -13.39 15.40
C ASP A 414 -16.65 -13.58 16.50
N ALA A 415 -15.56 -12.80 16.48
CA ALA A 415 -14.42 -12.94 17.37
C ALA A 415 -13.80 -14.36 17.39
N ALA A 416 -14.03 -15.16 16.34
CA ALA A 416 -13.50 -16.52 16.25
C ALA A 416 -11.98 -16.55 16.34
N ALA A 417 -11.46 -17.59 16.99
CA ALA A 417 -10.02 -17.80 17.08
C ALA A 417 -9.42 -18.10 15.70
N GLN A 418 -8.25 -17.53 15.43
CA GLN A 418 -7.50 -17.74 14.20
C GLN A 418 -6.18 -18.42 14.53
N SER A 419 -5.69 -19.29 13.66
CA SER A 419 -4.42 -19.97 13.90
C SER A 419 -3.66 -20.30 12.62
N THR A 420 -2.34 -20.43 12.75
CA THR A 420 -1.43 -20.91 11.72
C THR A 420 -0.38 -21.84 12.31
N VAL A 421 0.40 -22.46 11.45
CA VAL A 421 1.57 -23.27 11.84
C VAL A 421 2.84 -22.54 11.37
N MET A 422 3.75 -22.28 12.31
CA MET A 422 5.05 -21.71 12.06
C MET A 422 6.13 -22.64 12.63
N GLY A 423 6.88 -23.31 11.75
CA GLY A 423 7.79 -24.37 12.15
C GLY A 423 7.06 -25.50 12.87
N ARG A 424 7.48 -25.85 14.07
CA ARG A 424 6.82 -26.86 14.92
C ARG A 424 5.73 -26.31 15.84
N TRP A 425 5.42 -25.02 15.76
CA TRP A 425 4.47 -24.36 16.66
C TRP A 425 3.17 -24.02 15.95
N LYS A 426 2.04 -24.38 16.58
CA LYS A 426 0.74 -23.79 16.29
C LYS A 426 0.67 -22.45 17.03
N VAL A 427 0.52 -21.37 16.28
CA VAL A 427 0.32 -20.01 16.79
C VAL A 427 -1.16 -19.68 16.67
N SER A 428 -1.80 -19.28 17.75
CA SER A 428 -3.23 -18.97 17.80
C SER A 428 -3.46 -17.57 18.38
N ALA A 429 -4.37 -16.84 17.74
CA ALA A 429 -4.89 -15.55 18.21
C ALA A 429 -6.34 -15.74 18.67
N LEU A 430 -6.66 -15.30 19.87
CA LEU A 430 -7.97 -15.34 20.48
C LEU A 430 -8.41 -13.91 20.80
N PHE A 431 -9.67 -13.63 20.61
CA PHE A 431 -10.25 -12.31 20.81
C PHE A 431 -11.31 -12.34 21.92
N GLU A 432 -11.59 -11.20 22.52
CA GLU A 432 -12.58 -11.04 23.59
C GLU A 432 -12.36 -11.99 24.78
N GLN A 433 -11.10 -12.37 25.03
CA GLN A 433 -10.73 -13.21 26.16
C GLN A 433 -10.49 -12.35 27.39
N TRP A 434 -11.12 -12.71 28.50
CA TRP A 434 -10.79 -12.13 29.78
C TRP A 434 -9.34 -12.44 30.20
N GLN A 435 -8.83 -11.71 31.18
CA GLN A 435 -7.45 -11.89 31.64
C GLN A 435 -7.12 -13.36 31.94
N PHE A 436 -8.05 -14.08 32.53
CA PHE A 436 -7.87 -15.49 32.89
C PHE A 436 -8.27 -16.47 31.77
N GLY A 437 -8.66 -15.99 30.62
CA GLY A 437 -8.86 -16.80 29.42
C GLY A 437 -10.17 -17.55 29.33
N GLU A 438 -10.73 -18.05 30.43
CA GLU A 438 -11.92 -18.87 30.41
C GLU A 438 -13.20 -18.05 30.63
N PRO A 439 -14.17 -18.11 29.71
CA PRO A 439 -15.44 -17.40 29.85
C PRO A 439 -16.22 -17.84 31.09
N GLU A 440 -16.09 -19.11 31.46
CA GLU A 440 -16.82 -19.75 32.55
C GLU A 440 -16.11 -19.62 33.91
N TRP A 441 -14.82 -19.27 33.90
CA TRP A 441 -14.04 -19.16 35.13
C TRP A 441 -14.47 -17.94 35.91
N THR A 442 -15.32 -18.16 36.92
CA THR A 442 -15.62 -17.04 37.77
C THR A 442 -16.56 -17.34 38.95
N PHE A 443 -16.18 -16.85 40.10
CA PHE A 443 -17.01 -16.48 41.23
C PHE A 443 -17.22 -14.96 41.29
N LEU A 444 -16.67 -14.20 40.29
CA LEU A 444 -16.82 -12.78 40.15
C LEU A 444 -17.86 -12.45 39.10
N GLN A 445 -18.68 -11.45 39.37
CA GLN A 445 -19.56 -10.88 38.35
C GLN A 445 -18.70 -10.22 37.28
N ARG A 446 -19.01 -10.49 36.01
CA ARG A 446 -18.27 -9.94 34.86
C ARG A 446 -19.15 -9.09 33.99
N ASP A 447 -18.66 -7.92 33.66
CA ASP A 447 -19.20 -7.12 32.56
C ASP A 447 -18.85 -7.77 31.21
N PRO A 448 -19.55 -7.41 30.12
CA PRO A 448 -19.12 -7.80 28.79
C PRO A 448 -17.67 -7.35 28.52
N HIS A 449 -16.92 -8.17 27.77
CA HIS A 449 -15.55 -7.80 27.40
C HIS A 449 -15.50 -6.39 26.76
N PRO A 450 -14.56 -5.50 27.13
CA PRO A 450 -14.51 -4.11 26.66
C PRO A 450 -14.52 -3.98 25.12
N THR A 451 -13.98 -4.96 24.39
CA THR A 451 -13.97 -4.94 22.92
C THR A 451 -15.10 -5.74 22.28
N LYS A 452 -16.11 -6.19 23.07
CA LYS A 452 -17.24 -6.98 22.54
C LYS A 452 -17.97 -6.19 21.47
N GLY A 453 -18.11 -6.79 20.28
CA GLY A 453 -18.77 -6.18 19.15
C GLY A 453 -18.01 -5.01 18.50
N GLN A 454 -16.83 -4.63 19.03
CA GLN A 454 -16.01 -3.58 18.41
C GLN A 454 -15.05 -4.18 17.37
N PRO A 455 -14.82 -3.54 16.22
CA PRO A 455 -13.93 -4.01 15.17
C PRO A 455 -12.46 -3.68 15.47
N VAL A 456 -11.99 -4.02 16.68
CA VAL A 456 -10.63 -3.75 17.17
C VAL A 456 -9.95 -5.04 17.60
N GLY A 457 -8.64 -5.06 17.55
CA GLY A 457 -7.81 -6.20 17.92
C GLY A 457 -7.16 -6.87 16.72
N GLY A 458 -5.89 -7.18 16.89
CA GLY A 458 -5.07 -7.85 15.88
C GLY A 458 -3.64 -8.05 16.36
N ALA A 459 -2.91 -8.85 15.61
CA ALA A 459 -1.50 -9.08 15.86
C ALA A 459 -0.76 -9.46 14.58
N VAL A 460 0.54 -9.23 14.59
CA VAL A 460 1.47 -9.75 13.58
C VAL A 460 2.60 -10.51 14.28
N VAL A 461 2.98 -11.63 13.70
CA VAL A 461 4.01 -12.54 14.21
C VAL A 461 5.07 -12.74 13.14
N ALA A 462 6.35 -12.69 13.53
CA ALA A 462 7.48 -13.13 12.71
C ALA A 462 8.23 -14.25 13.43
N GLN A 463 8.50 -15.36 12.74
CA GLN A 463 9.35 -16.42 13.28
C GLN A 463 10.81 -16.10 12.95
N ILE A 464 11.59 -15.68 13.95
CA ILE A 464 12.99 -15.26 13.79
C ILE A 464 14.00 -16.36 14.16
N GLY A 465 13.52 -17.48 14.64
CA GLY A 465 14.30 -18.69 14.95
C GLY A 465 13.38 -19.90 15.12
N PRO A 466 13.90 -21.12 15.23
CA PRO A 466 13.06 -22.34 15.36
C PRO A 466 12.04 -22.26 16.51
N ASP A 467 12.43 -21.65 17.61
CA ASP A 467 11.63 -21.50 18.83
C ASP A 467 11.59 -20.04 19.32
N GLU A 468 11.81 -19.08 18.38
CA GLU A 468 11.87 -17.66 18.70
C GLU A 468 10.99 -16.85 17.77
N PHE A 469 10.20 -15.93 18.37
CA PHE A 469 9.20 -15.14 17.67
C PHE A 469 9.25 -13.69 18.09
N LEU A 470 8.94 -12.79 17.17
CA LEU A 470 8.53 -11.42 17.45
C LEU A 470 7.03 -11.30 17.23
N ILE A 471 6.34 -10.65 18.15
CA ILE A 471 4.88 -10.47 18.10
C ILE A 471 4.57 -9.02 18.42
N ALA A 472 3.91 -8.33 17.50
CA ALA A 472 3.28 -7.04 17.79
C ALA A 472 1.76 -7.21 17.77
N GLY A 473 1.05 -6.61 18.71
CA GLY A 473 -0.39 -6.78 18.78
C GLY A 473 -1.10 -5.84 19.74
N THR A 474 -2.43 -5.85 19.64
CA THR A 474 -3.36 -5.10 20.48
C THR A 474 -4.66 -5.87 20.65
N SER A 475 -5.31 -5.78 21.82
CA SER A 475 -6.63 -6.36 22.10
C SER A 475 -6.79 -7.80 21.60
N THR A 476 -5.78 -8.64 21.82
CA THR A 476 -5.76 -10.05 21.41
C THR A 476 -4.97 -10.88 22.41
N ARG A 477 -5.22 -12.16 22.44
CA ARG A 477 -4.43 -13.12 23.22
C ARG A 477 -3.73 -14.10 22.28
N MET A 478 -2.41 -14.21 22.42
CA MET A 478 -1.62 -15.13 21.60
C MET A 478 -1.24 -16.37 22.41
N ARG A 479 -1.40 -17.56 21.79
CA ARG A 479 -1.01 -18.85 22.37
C ARG A 479 -0.12 -19.62 21.42
N PHE A 480 0.77 -20.42 22.01
CA PHE A 480 1.67 -21.35 21.32
C PHE A 480 1.45 -22.77 21.82
N ALA A 481 1.43 -23.72 20.91
CA ALA A 481 1.37 -25.14 21.22
C ALA A 481 2.20 -25.92 20.19
N LEU A 482 2.78 -27.05 20.61
CA LEU A 482 3.44 -27.98 19.68
C LEU A 482 2.41 -28.59 18.72
N VAL A 483 2.72 -28.66 17.43
CA VAL A 483 1.82 -29.23 16.42
C VAL A 483 1.70 -30.76 16.56
N LYS A 484 2.85 -31.41 16.81
CA LYS A 484 2.95 -32.88 16.96
C LYS A 484 3.92 -33.19 18.11
N PRO A 485 3.50 -33.00 19.37
CA PRO A 485 4.36 -33.35 20.50
C PRO A 485 4.67 -34.84 20.50
N ALA A 486 5.90 -35.22 20.80
CA ALA A 486 6.22 -36.60 21.11
C ALA A 486 5.53 -37.05 22.40
N ALA A 487 5.43 -38.35 22.63
CA ALA A 487 4.80 -38.85 23.87
C ALA A 487 5.54 -38.29 25.10
N GLY A 488 4.79 -37.58 25.97
CA GLY A 488 5.30 -36.94 27.17
C GLY A 488 6.00 -35.59 26.93
N GLU A 489 6.09 -35.11 25.69
CA GLU A 489 6.69 -33.80 25.41
C GLU A 489 5.77 -32.67 25.87
N GLN A 490 6.31 -31.75 26.64
CA GLN A 490 5.67 -30.53 27.15
C GLN A 490 6.32 -29.30 26.53
N SER A 491 5.67 -28.16 26.62
CA SER A 491 6.24 -26.88 26.19
C SER A 491 5.95 -25.75 27.16
N GLN A 492 6.83 -24.76 27.17
CA GLN A 492 6.66 -23.56 28.00
C GLN A 492 7.28 -22.33 27.32
N TYR A 493 6.91 -21.16 27.81
CA TYR A 493 7.66 -19.94 27.56
C TYR A 493 8.99 -19.99 28.31
N LEU A 494 10.11 -19.88 27.59
CA LEU A 494 11.43 -19.78 28.20
C LEU A 494 11.69 -18.34 28.66
N ARG A 495 11.29 -17.38 27.84
CA ARG A 495 11.40 -15.94 28.15
C ARG A 495 10.51 -15.12 27.23
N ILE A 496 9.83 -14.13 27.80
CA ILE A 496 9.00 -13.17 27.07
C ILE A 496 9.49 -11.77 27.44
N GLU A 497 10.00 -11.05 26.48
CA GLU A 497 10.51 -9.68 26.67
C GLU A 497 9.59 -8.69 25.92
N GLN A 498 9.10 -7.67 26.62
CA GLN A 498 8.57 -6.49 25.94
C GLN A 498 9.73 -5.57 25.60
N GLY A 499 9.70 -5.00 24.40
CA GLY A 499 10.73 -4.08 23.93
C GLY A 499 10.35 -3.41 22.62
N SER A 500 11.35 -2.82 22.00
CA SER A 500 11.28 -2.17 20.69
C SER A 500 12.60 -2.38 19.93
N PHE A 501 12.74 -1.79 18.76
CA PHE A 501 14.03 -1.66 18.10
C PHE A 501 14.44 -0.20 18.07
N ASP A 502 15.74 0.07 18.16
CA ASP A 502 16.30 1.40 17.90
C ASP A 502 16.49 1.64 16.39
N GLY A 503 16.94 2.85 16.03
CA GLY A 503 17.17 3.27 14.66
C GLY A 503 18.22 2.42 13.90
N ASP A 504 19.06 1.68 14.62
CA ASP A 504 20.06 0.76 14.06
C ASP A 504 19.55 -0.67 13.95
N GLY A 505 18.29 -0.92 14.34
CA GLY A 505 17.64 -2.22 14.30
C GLY A 505 18.09 -3.16 15.43
N LYS A 506 18.62 -2.64 16.53
CA LYS A 506 18.98 -3.40 17.72
C LYS A 506 17.79 -3.48 18.67
N TRP A 507 17.57 -4.68 19.24
CA TRP A 507 16.54 -4.89 20.26
C TRP A 507 16.81 -4.08 21.53
N VAL A 508 15.84 -3.28 21.94
CA VAL A 508 15.84 -2.49 23.16
C VAL A 508 14.88 -3.14 24.15
N PHE A 509 15.44 -3.79 25.15
CA PHE A 509 14.70 -4.46 26.22
C PHE A 509 14.05 -3.45 27.16
N HIS A 510 12.75 -3.65 27.48
CA HIS A 510 12.05 -2.84 28.47
C HIS A 510 11.85 -3.63 29.77
N HIS A 511 11.12 -4.74 29.73
CA HIS A 511 10.88 -5.63 30.89
C HIS A 511 10.42 -7.02 30.41
N VAL A 512 10.37 -7.95 31.36
CA VAL A 512 9.89 -9.33 31.13
C VAL A 512 8.41 -9.40 31.48
N TRP A 513 7.64 -10.13 30.65
CA TRP A 513 6.27 -10.52 30.97
C TRP A 513 6.26 -11.84 31.74
N ASN A 514 5.50 -11.89 32.84
CA ASN A 514 5.28 -13.06 33.66
C ASN A 514 3.90 -13.01 34.34
N GLY A 515 3.53 -14.10 35.04
CA GLY A 515 2.32 -14.21 35.83
C GLY A 515 1.07 -13.95 34.99
N ASP A 516 0.16 -13.16 35.50
CA ASP A 516 -1.16 -12.87 34.92
C ASP A 516 -1.13 -12.46 33.43
N GLN A 517 -0.02 -11.85 32.96
CA GLN A 517 0.13 -11.46 31.57
C GLN A 517 0.36 -12.65 30.63
N THR A 518 0.75 -13.82 31.17
CA THR A 518 1.23 -14.97 30.41
C THR A 518 0.57 -16.30 30.77
N ASP A 519 -0.07 -16.43 31.95
CA ASP A 519 -0.58 -17.71 32.48
C ASP A 519 -1.61 -18.37 31.56
N TYR A 520 -2.39 -17.59 30.86
CA TYR A 520 -3.42 -18.08 29.91
C TYR A 520 -3.10 -17.74 28.46
N GLY A 521 -1.84 -17.47 28.15
CA GLY A 521 -1.33 -16.95 26.87
C GLY A 521 -0.96 -15.48 26.98
N LEU A 522 -0.30 -14.95 25.95
CA LEU A 522 0.17 -13.57 25.91
C LEU A 522 -0.99 -12.60 25.76
N ASN A 523 -1.29 -11.83 26.80
CA ASN A 523 -2.46 -10.97 26.89
C ASN A 523 -2.17 -9.54 26.43
N PHE A 524 -2.31 -9.25 25.14
CA PHE A 524 -2.20 -7.90 24.57
C PHE A 524 -3.45 -7.08 24.91
N THR A 525 -3.26 -5.97 25.60
CA THR A 525 -4.30 -5.01 25.95
C THR A 525 -4.56 -4.01 24.81
N ALA A 526 -5.33 -2.95 25.05
CA ALA A 526 -5.66 -1.95 24.04
C ALA A 526 -4.44 -1.17 23.51
N ARG A 527 -3.38 -1.03 24.32
CA ARG A 527 -2.14 -0.39 23.86
C ARG A 527 -1.31 -1.38 23.04
N PRO A 528 -0.99 -1.07 21.78
CA PRO A 528 -0.10 -1.91 20.98
C PRO A 528 1.30 -2.01 21.62
N VAL A 529 1.83 -3.21 21.67
CA VAL A 529 3.20 -3.50 22.18
C VAL A 529 3.87 -4.55 21.31
N MET A 530 5.21 -4.65 21.42
CA MET A 530 6.00 -5.69 20.79
C MET A 530 6.66 -6.59 21.84
N LEU A 531 6.57 -7.90 21.60
CA LEU A 531 7.18 -8.93 22.42
C LEU A 531 8.19 -9.74 21.61
N ARG A 532 9.31 -10.08 22.23
CA ARG A 532 10.23 -11.12 21.79
C ARG A 532 10.01 -12.35 22.67
N VAL A 533 9.60 -13.45 22.06
CA VAL A 533 9.17 -14.67 22.73
C VAL A 533 10.12 -15.81 22.40
N ARG A 534 10.68 -16.43 23.42
CA ARG A 534 11.42 -17.68 23.29
C ARG A 534 10.66 -18.81 23.94
N LEU A 535 10.55 -19.92 23.22
CA LEU A 535 9.85 -21.14 23.62
C LEU A 535 10.84 -22.26 23.87
N GLN A 536 10.41 -23.27 24.61
CA GLN A 536 11.17 -24.47 24.90
C GLN A 536 10.23 -25.65 25.00
N SER A 537 10.68 -26.82 24.56
CA SER A 537 10.02 -28.10 24.90
C SER A 537 10.97 -29.00 25.66
N TRP A 538 10.41 -29.93 26.43
CA TRP A 538 11.13 -30.96 27.18
C TRP A 538 10.27 -32.21 27.30
N LYS A 539 10.91 -33.35 27.65
CA LYS A 539 10.27 -34.63 27.99
C LYS A 539 10.39 -34.90 29.47
#